data_1f53181689cac36c13dfdeabcf13c35c
#
_entry.id   1f53181689cac36c13dfdeabcf13c35c
#
_cell.length_a   1.000
_cell.length_b   1.000
_cell.length_c   1.000
_cell.angle_alpha   90.00
_cell.angle_beta   90.00
_cell.angle_gamma   90.00
#
_symmetry.space_group_name_H-M   'P 1'
#
loop_
_entity.id
_entity.type
_entity.pdbx_description
1 polymer ?
#
loop_
_entity_poly.entity_id
_entity_poly.type
_entity_poly.pdbx_seq_one_letter_code
_entity_poly.pdbx_strand_id
1 'polypeptide(L)'
;GAPELLMNGWARSTGMWDLNTARITGIEAIRLNPAGLSFVNKMQVSLAQTFWFAGSGVSLTQGGFASKLGADNVIGVTLMSANIGNFYRTTESNPDPNNSLGSFKPSFFNIGLSFSRTFSSRIHAGATVRLISENVENVSSFGFARDAGIQYVLGKKENLRFGVSVRNLGTPMKFSGDGFSFRGQNPDGGEYDLTYQPTTKNFQLPALLTLGASYDFWLGNEYRCNG
;
A
#
# COMPACT_ATOMS: atom_id res chain seq x y z
N GLY A 1 -5.00 -9.37 -7.37
CA GLY A 1 -5.20 -9.39 -5.91
C GLY A 1 -4.60 -8.18 -5.24
N ALA A 2 -4.76 -8.09 -3.94
CA ALA A 2 -4.23 -7.03 -3.08
C ALA A 2 -4.53 -5.60 -3.59
N PRO A 3 -5.80 -5.24 -3.89
CA PRO A 3 -6.15 -3.94 -4.43
C PRO A 3 -5.86 -2.79 -3.46
N GLU A 4 -5.79 -3.05 -2.16
CA GLU A 4 -5.42 -2.09 -1.12
C GLU A 4 -4.00 -1.54 -1.30
N LEU A 5 -3.14 -2.25 -2.03
CA LEU A 5 -1.82 -1.76 -2.41
C LEU A 5 -1.87 -0.60 -3.41
N LEU A 6 -3.00 -0.36 -4.05
CA LEU A 6 -3.23 0.79 -4.91
C LEU A 6 -3.86 1.97 -4.16
N MET A 7 -4.39 1.71 -2.96
CA MET A 7 -5.01 2.76 -2.15
C MET A 7 -3.94 3.66 -1.53
N ASN A 8 -4.14 4.96 -1.55
CA ASN A 8 -3.28 5.94 -0.90
C ASN A 8 -4.11 6.80 0.06
N GLY A 9 -3.73 6.84 1.33
CA GLY A 9 -4.40 7.63 2.37
C GLY A 9 -3.68 8.96 2.67
N TRP A 10 -2.58 9.28 1.98
CA TRP A 10 -1.89 10.54 2.16
C TRP A 10 -2.61 11.64 1.40
N ALA A 11 -3.23 12.57 2.11
CA ALA A 11 -4.09 13.60 1.54
C ALA A 11 -3.40 14.45 0.45
N ARG A 12 -2.12 14.79 0.65
CA ARG A 12 -1.34 15.55 -0.32
C ARG A 12 -1.16 14.79 -1.64
N SER A 13 -0.78 13.53 -1.57
CA SER A 13 -0.58 12.70 -2.76
C SER A 13 -1.89 12.40 -3.46
N THR A 14 -2.92 12.05 -2.70
CA THR A 14 -4.27 11.78 -3.22
C THR A 14 -4.88 13.02 -3.88
N GLY A 15 -4.68 14.22 -3.28
CA GLY A 15 -5.11 15.49 -3.88
C GLY A 15 -4.41 15.82 -5.20
N MET A 16 -3.28 15.19 -5.48
CA MET A 16 -2.54 15.28 -6.75
C MET A 16 -2.74 14.04 -7.65
N TRP A 17 -3.73 13.20 -7.36
CA TRP A 17 -4.00 11.95 -8.10
C TRP A 17 -2.78 11.02 -8.17
N ASP A 18 -1.92 11.03 -7.15
CA ASP A 18 -0.66 10.28 -7.10
C ASP A 18 0.32 10.58 -8.25
N LEU A 19 0.15 11.72 -8.94
CA LEU A 19 0.98 12.13 -10.08
C LEU A 19 2.30 12.80 -9.67
N ASN A 20 2.67 12.72 -8.40
CA ASN A 20 3.82 13.41 -7.82
C ASN A 20 5.08 12.54 -7.68
N THR A 21 5.22 11.48 -8.46
CA THR A 21 6.36 10.53 -8.40
C THR A 21 7.73 11.23 -8.52
N ALA A 22 7.83 12.30 -9.29
CA ALA A 22 9.06 13.08 -9.45
C ALA A 22 9.35 14.07 -8.31
N ARG A 23 8.34 14.39 -7.46
CA ARG A 23 8.43 15.46 -6.45
C ARG A 23 8.10 15.05 -5.04
N ILE A 24 7.53 13.88 -4.86
CA ILE A 24 7.14 13.42 -3.54
C ILE A 24 8.35 13.34 -2.63
N THR A 25 8.20 13.83 -1.41
CA THR A 25 9.26 13.87 -0.39
C THR A 25 8.74 13.44 0.96
N GLY A 26 9.64 12.99 1.84
CA GLY A 26 9.31 12.57 3.19
C GLY A 26 8.67 11.20 3.27
N ILE A 27 7.94 10.94 4.35
CA ILE A 27 7.32 9.63 4.64
C ILE A 27 6.32 9.21 3.57
N GLU A 28 5.56 10.13 3.01
CA GLU A 28 4.59 9.85 1.94
C GLU A 28 5.27 9.22 0.71
N ALA A 29 6.54 9.56 0.48
CA ALA A 29 7.31 9.05 -0.64
C ALA A 29 7.46 7.52 -0.62
N ILE A 30 7.51 6.91 0.55
CA ILE A 30 7.61 5.45 0.69
C ILE A 30 6.50 4.73 -0.08
N ARG A 31 5.34 5.38 -0.25
CA ARG A 31 4.19 4.81 -0.96
C ARG A 31 4.29 4.92 -2.48
N LEU A 32 4.86 6.01 -3.01
CA LEU A 32 4.86 6.30 -4.45
C LEU A 32 6.24 6.18 -5.10
N ASN A 33 7.26 6.73 -4.46
CA ASN A 33 8.64 6.69 -4.92
C ASN A 33 9.58 6.77 -3.72
N PRO A 34 10.13 5.65 -3.25
CA PRO A 34 10.94 5.64 -2.03
C PRO A 34 12.20 6.50 -2.07
N ALA A 35 12.65 6.95 -3.25
CA ALA A 35 13.75 7.91 -3.37
C ALA A 35 13.46 9.24 -2.66
N GLY A 36 12.18 9.66 -2.63
CA GLY A 36 11.77 10.89 -1.97
C GLY A 36 11.91 10.89 -0.44
N LEU A 37 12.13 9.73 0.18
CA LEU A 37 12.44 9.63 1.59
C LEU A 37 13.77 10.30 1.94
N SER A 38 14.73 10.36 1.02
CA SER A 38 16.06 10.98 1.20
C SER A 38 16.00 12.47 1.53
N PHE A 39 14.88 13.14 1.26
CA PHE A 39 14.69 14.57 1.57
C PHE A 39 14.29 14.81 3.04
N VAL A 40 14.19 13.80 3.86
CA VAL A 40 13.99 13.96 5.31
C VAL A 40 15.25 14.53 5.95
N ASN A 41 15.15 15.71 6.55
CA ASN A 41 16.32 16.43 7.08
C ASN A 41 16.87 15.84 8.38
N LYS A 42 16.00 15.48 9.32
CA LYS A 42 16.38 14.89 10.62
C LYS A 42 15.49 13.71 10.95
N MET A 43 14.27 13.98 11.32
CA MET A 43 13.26 13.00 11.71
C MET A 43 11.89 13.50 11.25
N GLN A 44 11.04 12.59 10.87
CA GLN A 44 9.65 12.87 10.49
C GLN A 44 8.73 11.79 11.05
N VAL A 45 7.59 12.21 11.58
CA VAL A 45 6.46 11.36 11.92
C VAL A 45 5.26 11.87 11.16
N SER A 46 4.49 10.99 10.59
CA SER A 46 3.25 11.35 9.88
C SER A 46 2.17 10.32 10.17
N LEU A 47 0.95 10.80 10.33
CA LEU A 47 -0.25 9.98 10.49
C LEU A 47 -1.34 10.55 9.58
N ALA A 48 -2.06 9.69 8.90
CA ALA A 48 -3.21 10.04 8.09
C ALA A 48 -4.32 9.01 8.29
N GLN A 49 -5.55 9.51 8.32
CA GLN A 49 -6.75 8.69 8.32
C GLN A 49 -7.72 9.23 7.30
N THR A 50 -8.18 8.35 6.42
CA THR A 50 -9.14 8.66 5.37
C THR A 50 -10.40 7.85 5.59
N PHE A 51 -11.54 8.51 5.59
CA PHE A 51 -12.85 7.88 5.64
C PHE A 51 -13.45 7.93 4.24
N TRP A 52 -13.81 6.78 3.71
CA TRP A 52 -14.45 6.67 2.41
C TRP A 52 -15.92 6.39 2.57
N PHE A 53 -16.76 7.03 1.74
CA PHE A 53 -18.21 6.85 1.76
C PHE A 53 -18.80 7.06 3.15
N ALA A 54 -19.13 8.30 3.46
CA ALA A 54 -19.65 8.69 4.78
C ALA A 54 -20.70 7.69 5.30
N GLY A 55 -20.48 7.15 6.50
CA GLY A 55 -21.35 6.16 7.13
C GLY A 55 -21.11 4.69 6.75
N SER A 56 -20.26 4.38 5.78
CA SER A 56 -19.98 2.99 5.36
C SER A 56 -19.11 2.18 6.32
N GLY A 57 -18.40 2.85 7.24
CA GLY A 57 -17.37 2.23 8.08
C GLY A 57 -16.06 1.92 7.35
N VAL A 58 -15.93 2.31 6.06
CA VAL A 58 -14.69 2.13 5.28
C VAL A 58 -13.68 3.19 5.66
N SER A 59 -12.51 2.78 6.10
CA SER A 59 -11.44 3.68 6.50
C SER A 59 -10.06 3.13 6.18
N LEU A 60 -9.14 4.04 5.90
CA LEU A 60 -7.73 3.75 5.67
C LEU A 60 -6.90 4.57 6.65
N THR A 61 -6.14 3.89 7.50
CA THR A 61 -5.22 4.50 8.44
C THR A 61 -3.80 4.23 7.98
N GLN A 62 -3.00 5.28 7.88
CA GLN A 62 -1.58 5.19 7.53
C GLN A 62 -0.75 5.97 8.54
N GLY A 63 0.37 5.39 8.92
CA GLY A 63 1.35 6.03 9.78
C GLY A 63 2.76 5.75 9.31
N GLY A 64 3.69 6.61 9.67
CA GLY A 64 5.08 6.39 9.36
C GLY A 64 6.03 7.20 10.23
N PHE A 65 7.23 6.64 10.34
CA PHE A 65 8.37 7.25 10.98
C PHE A 65 9.57 7.18 10.04
N ALA A 66 10.33 8.24 9.95
CA ALA A 66 11.57 8.28 9.21
C ALA A 66 12.64 9.03 9.98
N SER A 67 13.87 8.57 9.87
CA SER A 67 15.03 9.19 10.52
C SER A 67 16.23 9.19 9.59
N LYS A 68 16.92 10.31 9.58
CA LYS A 68 18.19 10.45 8.86
C LYS A 68 19.29 9.67 9.59
N LEU A 69 20.09 8.92 8.83
CA LEU A 69 21.19 8.10 9.30
C LEU A 69 22.50 8.58 8.65
N GLY A 70 23.28 9.35 9.40
CA GLY A 70 24.48 10.01 8.87
C GLY A 70 24.15 11.17 7.92
N ALA A 71 25.00 11.43 6.94
CA ALA A 71 24.86 12.58 6.05
C ALA A 71 23.84 12.34 4.92
N ASP A 72 23.86 11.16 4.32
CA ASP A 72 23.20 10.90 3.03
C ASP A 72 22.10 9.84 3.09
N ASN A 73 21.96 9.12 4.19
CA ASN A 73 21.04 7.99 4.29
C ASN A 73 19.82 8.34 5.14
N VAL A 74 18.68 7.77 4.79
CA VAL A 74 17.44 7.86 5.55
C VAL A 74 16.80 6.48 5.62
N ILE A 75 16.36 6.11 6.80
CA ILE A 75 15.54 4.92 7.02
C ILE A 75 14.12 5.34 7.38
N GLY A 76 13.15 4.51 7.00
CA GLY A 76 11.76 4.77 7.33
C GLY A 76 10.97 3.49 7.52
N VAL A 77 9.95 3.59 8.36
CA VAL A 77 8.97 2.53 8.59
C VAL A 77 7.58 3.12 8.35
N THR A 78 6.74 2.39 7.65
CA THR A 78 5.33 2.75 7.44
C THR A 78 4.42 1.60 7.82
N LEU A 79 3.26 1.96 8.34
CA LEU A 79 2.17 1.05 8.65
C LEU A 79 0.93 1.52 7.89
N MET A 80 0.18 0.58 7.35
CA MET A 80 -1.11 0.85 6.72
C MET A 80 -2.12 -0.20 7.17
N SER A 81 -3.30 0.24 7.55
CA SER A 81 -4.45 -0.62 7.85
C SER A 81 -5.66 -0.10 7.10
N ALA A 82 -6.30 -0.97 6.33
CA ALA A 82 -7.56 -0.68 5.67
C ALA A 82 -8.68 -1.52 6.31
N ASN A 83 -9.74 -0.85 6.71
CA ASN A 83 -10.98 -1.42 7.17
C ASN A 83 -12.04 -1.16 6.11
N ILE A 84 -12.66 -2.21 5.59
CA ILE A 84 -13.66 -2.09 4.53
C ILE A 84 -15.11 -2.24 5.04
N GLY A 85 -15.32 -2.10 6.34
CA GLY A 85 -16.65 -2.14 6.96
C GLY A 85 -17.03 -3.54 7.47
N ASN A 86 -18.28 -3.65 7.89
CA ASN A 86 -18.87 -4.91 8.37
C ASN A 86 -19.58 -5.62 7.23
N PHE A 87 -19.37 -6.93 7.13
CA PHE A 87 -20.11 -7.80 6.23
C PHE A 87 -20.97 -8.75 7.06
N TYR A 88 -22.24 -8.86 6.69
CA TYR A 88 -23.16 -9.78 7.35
C TYR A 88 -23.04 -11.18 6.76
N ARG A 89 -23.01 -12.17 7.64
CA ARG A 89 -22.99 -13.57 7.22
C ARG A 89 -24.40 -14.01 6.88
N THR A 90 -24.62 -14.29 5.60
CA THR A 90 -25.89 -14.82 5.07
C THR A 90 -25.68 -16.19 4.45
N THR A 91 -26.74 -16.99 4.37
CA THR A 91 -26.74 -18.30 3.72
C THR A 91 -27.85 -18.36 2.70
N GLU A 92 -27.83 -19.37 1.83
CA GLU A 92 -28.90 -19.60 0.84
C GLU A 92 -30.29 -19.74 1.54
N SER A 93 -30.34 -20.37 2.70
CA SER A 93 -31.56 -20.54 3.50
C SER A 93 -31.92 -19.30 4.34
N ASN A 94 -31.00 -18.39 4.54
CA ASN A 94 -31.21 -17.15 5.31
C ASN A 94 -30.47 -15.98 4.65
N PRO A 95 -31.01 -15.41 3.55
CA PRO A 95 -30.36 -14.34 2.80
C PRO A 95 -30.56 -12.94 3.40
N ASP A 96 -31.44 -12.78 4.41
CA ASP A 96 -31.74 -11.48 5.01
C ASP A 96 -30.59 -11.00 5.90
N PRO A 97 -29.93 -9.85 5.58
CA PRO A 97 -28.87 -9.28 6.43
C PRO A 97 -29.36 -8.91 7.84
N ASN A 98 -30.64 -8.57 8.02
CA ASN A 98 -31.22 -8.19 9.32
C ASN A 98 -31.41 -9.41 10.23
N ASN A 99 -31.48 -10.61 9.67
CA ASN A 99 -31.54 -11.88 10.39
C ASN A 99 -30.24 -12.69 10.19
N SER A 100 -29.11 -12.00 10.10
CA SER A 100 -27.82 -12.60 9.79
C SER A 100 -27.31 -13.51 10.92
N LEU A 101 -26.50 -14.50 10.53
CA LEU A 101 -25.82 -15.42 11.44
C LEU A 101 -24.55 -14.83 12.08
N GLY A 102 -24.45 -13.49 12.11
CA GLY A 102 -23.31 -12.74 12.61
C GLY A 102 -22.67 -11.85 11.53
N SER A 103 -21.61 -11.16 11.90
CA SER A 103 -20.85 -10.29 10.98
C SER A 103 -19.36 -10.54 11.09
N PHE A 104 -18.63 -10.24 10.04
CA PHE A 104 -17.17 -10.28 10.01
C PHE A 104 -16.61 -8.99 9.40
N LYS A 105 -15.35 -8.69 9.71
CA LYS A 105 -14.63 -7.51 9.22
C LYS A 105 -13.39 -7.95 8.48
N PRO A 106 -13.35 -7.83 7.15
CA PRO A 106 -12.09 -7.99 6.45
C PRO A 106 -11.09 -6.90 6.89
N SER A 107 -9.87 -7.30 7.09
CA SER A 107 -8.78 -6.40 7.47
C SER A 107 -7.57 -6.60 6.57
N PHE A 108 -7.03 -5.48 6.13
CA PHE A 108 -5.84 -5.43 5.30
C PHE A 108 -4.78 -4.63 6.04
N PHE A 109 -3.62 -5.22 6.16
CA PHE A 109 -2.53 -4.62 6.90
C PHE A 109 -1.22 -4.75 6.12
N ASN A 110 -0.43 -3.69 6.07
CA ASN A 110 0.91 -3.78 5.55
C ASN A 110 1.91 -2.95 6.35
N ILE A 111 3.15 -3.46 6.41
CA ILE A 111 4.31 -2.81 7.01
C ILE A 111 5.34 -2.63 5.91
N GLY A 112 5.87 -1.42 5.76
CA GLY A 112 6.97 -1.10 4.86
C GLY A 112 8.22 -0.70 5.63
N LEU A 113 9.34 -1.31 5.31
CA LEU A 113 10.66 -0.90 5.76
C LEU A 113 11.42 -0.32 4.57
N SER A 114 11.92 0.90 4.70
CA SER A 114 12.47 1.68 3.59
C SER A 114 13.86 2.17 3.92
N PHE A 115 14.68 2.20 2.89
CA PHE A 115 15.99 2.81 2.90
C PHE A 115 16.12 3.73 1.68
N SER A 116 16.64 4.93 1.89
CA SER A 116 16.90 5.87 0.80
C SER A 116 18.24 6.57 1.00
N ARG A 117 18.89 6.88 -0.12
CA ARG A 117 20.20 7.52 -0.12
C ARG A 117 20.27 8.63 -1.15
N THR A 118 20.92 9.71 -0.75
CA THR A 118 21.37 10.80 -1.63
C THR A 118 22.76 10.45 -2.16
N PHE A 119 22.88 10.15 -3.44
CA PHE A 119 24.16 9.82 -4.09
C PHE A 119 24.93 11.07 -4.53
N SER A 120 24.20 12.12 -4.85
CA SER A 120 24.71 13.44 -5.15
C SER A 120 23.62 14.47 -4.88
N SER A 121 23.92 15.76 -4.95
CA SER A 121 22.92 16.82 -4.84
C SER A 121 21.76 16.69 -5.85
N ARG A 122 21.89 15.81 -6.84
CA ARG A 122 20.92 15.65 -7.93
C ARG A 122 20.28 14.29 -7.99
N ILE A 123 20.89 13.24 -7.42
CA ILE A 123 20.47 11.86 -7.58
C ILE A 123 20.07 11.30 -6.22
N HIS A 124 18.82 10.90 -6.11
CA HIS A 124 18.24 10.23 -4.94
C HIS A 124 17.70 8.88 -5.36
N ALA A 125 17.99 7.86 -4.58
CA ALA A 125 17.43 6.53 -4.81
C ALA A 125 16.94 5.93 -3.49
N GLY A 126 15.95 5.05 -3.59
CA GLY A 126 15.40 4.37 -2.43
C GLY A 126 14.77 3.04 -2.79
N ALA A 127 14.66 2.20 -1.77
CA ALA A 127 14.00 0.92 -1.87
C ALA A 127 13.15 0.68 -0.61
N THR A 128 12.08 -0.08 -0.77
CA THR A 128 11.19 -0.51 0.32
C THR A 128 10.93 -2.00 0.20
N VAL A 129 10.97 -2.69 1.33
CA VAL A 129 10.42 -4.04 1.47
C VAL A 129 9.12 -3.93 2.25
N ARG A 130 8.08 -4.60 1.76
CA ARG A 130 6.73 -4.52 2.32
C ARG A 130 6.22 -5.91 2.66
N LEU A 131 5.69 -6.05 3.87
CA LEU A 131 4.93 -7.21 4.32
C LEU A 131 3.45 -6.89 4.16
N ILE A 132 2.69 -7.84 3.63
CA ILE A 132 1.27 -7.68 3.31
C ILE A 132 0.54 -8.81 4.01
N SER A 133 -0.53 -8.49 4.71
CA SER A 133 -1.43 -9.44 5.35
C SER A 133 -2.87 -9.06 5.05
N GLU A 134 -3.61 -10.00 4.51
CA GLU A 134 -5.04 -9.89 4.25
C GLU A 134 -5.77 -10.94 5.08
N ASN A 135 -6.78 -10.55 5.84
CA ASN A 135 -7.60 -11.44 6.63
C ASN A 135 -9.07 -11.21 6.30
N VAL A 136 -9.74 -12.27 5.92
CA VAL A 136 -11.17 -12.28 5.64
C VAL A 136 -11.79 -13.45 6.39
N GLU A 137 -12.44 -13.16 7.50
CA GLU A 137 -13.06 -14.17 8.38
C GLU A 137 -12.07 -15.28 8.80
N ASN A 138 -12.26 -16.50 8.28
CA ASN A 138 -11.47 -17.70 8.61
C ASN A 138 -10.41 -18.01 7.54
N VAL A 139 -10.12 -17.06 6.65
CA VAL A 139 -9.08 -17.21 5.64
C VAL A 139 -8.11 -16.03 5.69
N SER A 140 -6.85 -16.31 5.47
CA SER A 140 -5.79 -15.31 5.46
C SER A 140 -4.84 -15.50 4.31
N SER A 141 -4.21 -14.41 3.90
CA SER A 141 -3.16 -14.41 2.90
C SER A 141 -2.00 -13.55 3.38
N PHE A 142 -0.79 -13.97 3.07
CA PHE A 142 0.43 -13.26 3.42
C PHE A 142 1.34 -13.16 2.20
N GLY A 143 2.02 -12.02 2.04
CA GLY A 143 2.92 -11.79 0.93
C GLY A 143 3.98 -10.74 1.20
N PHE A 144 4.92 -10.70 0.26
CA PHE A 144 6.02 -9.73 0.24
C PHE A 144 5.98 -8.93 -1.04
N ALA A 145 6.21 -7.63 -0.93
CA ALA A 145 6.44 -6.77 -2.08
C ALA A 145 7.73 -5.96 -1.90
N ARG A 146 8.28 -5.53 -3.02
CA ARG A 146 9.47 -4.67 -3.08
C ARG A 146 9.13 -3.49 -3.97
N ASP A 147 9.55 -2.32 -3.53
CA ASP A 147 9.44 -1.08 -4.28
C ASP A 147 10.86 -0.51 -4.45
N ALA A 148 11.10 0.12 -5.57
CA ALA A 148 12.35 0.83 -5.84
C ALA A 148 12.04 2.13 -6.58
N GLY A 149 12.88 3.14 -6.37
CA GLY A 149 12.68 4.39 -7.06
C GLY A 149 13.92 5.25 -7.13
N ILE A 150 13.89 6.15 -8.10
CA ILE A 150 14.93 7.17 -8.33
C ILE A 150 14.24 8.51 -8.56
N GLN A 151 14.82 9.56 -8.00
CA GLN A 151 14.50 10.94 -8.33
C GLN A 151 15.77 11.66 -8.78
N TYR A 152 15.65 12.41 -9.87
CA TYR A 152 16.72 13.20 -10.46
C TYR A 152 16.32 14.66 -10.51
N VAL A 153 17.12 15.51 -9.85
CA VAL A 153 16.86 16.93 -9.70
C VAL A 153 17.82 17.72 -10.58
N LEU A 154 17.29 18.60 -11.43
CA LEU A 154 18.03 19.37 -12.42
C LEU A 154 17.72 20.87 -12.35
N GLY A 155 18.59 21.62 -12.98
CA GLY A 155 18.48 23.07 -13.09
C GLY A 155 19.20 23.83 -11.98
N LYS A 156 19.58 25.09 -12.24
CA LYS A 156 20.27 25.94 -11.26
C LYS A 156 19.40 26.26 -10.02
N LYS A 157 18.08 26.21 -10.18
CA LYS A 157 17.09 26.45 -9.13
C LYS A 157 16.34 25.16 -8.72
N GLU A 158 16.88 23.99 -9.07
CA GLU A 158 16.24 22.68 -8.83
C GLU A 158 14.79 22.61 -9.35
N ASN A 159 14.56 23.24 -10.48
CA ASN A 159 13.25 23.49 -11.05
C ASN A 159 12.74 22.36 -11.97
N LEU A 160 13.58 21.44 -12.39
CA LEU A 160 13.21 20.29 -13.20
C LEU A 160 13.49 19.00 -12.42
N ARG A 161 12.50 18.13 -12.31
CA ARG A 161 12.63 16.86 -11.60
C ARG A 161 12.08 15.72 -12.45
N PHE A 162 12.80 14.63 -12.44
CA PHE A 162 12.35 13.35 -13.00
C PHE A 162 12.24 12.32 -11.90
N GLY A 163 11.23 11.45 -12.02
CA GLY A 163 11.04 10.36 -11.09
C GLY A 163 10.71 9.08 -11.83
N VAL A 164 11.32 7.99 -11.40
CA VAL A 164 11.00 6.63 -11.83
C VAL A 164 10.76 5.81 -10.60
N SER A 165 9.68 5.06 -10.58
CA SER A 165 9.43 4.09 -9.51
C SER A 165 8.81 2.82 -10.04
N VAL A 166 9.24 1.70 -9.47
CA VAL A 166 8.63 0.39 -9.63
C VAL A 166 8.10 -0.03 -8.28
N ARG A 167 6.82 -0.40 -8.22
CA ARG A 167 6.13 -0.72 -6.98
C ARG A 167 5.44 -2.06 -7.01
N ASN A 168 5.27 -2.64 -5.82
CA ASN A 168 4.54 -3.88 -5.59
C ASN A 168 5.08 -5.08 -6.39
N LEU A 169 6.39 -5.11 -6.66
CA LEU A 169 7.03 -6.30 -7.20
C LEU A 169 7.14 -7.34 -6.09
N GLY A 170 6.36 -8.39 -6.16
CA GLY A 170 6.35 -9.37 -5.07
C GLY A 170 5.99 -10.78 -5.49
N THR A 171 5.95 -11.64 -4.49
CA THR A 171 5.54 -13.03 -4.66
C THR A 171 4.03 -13.12 -4.86
N PRO A 172 3.54 -14.09 -5.64
CA PRO A 172 2.13 -14.40 -5.66
C PRO A 172 1.62 -14.71 -4.24
N MET A 173 0.45 -14.23 -3.91
CA MET A 173 -0.24 -14.52 -2.66
C MET A 173 -1.30 -15.59 -2.85
N LYS A 174 -1.68 -16.24 -1.76
CA LYS A 174 -2.69 -17.29 -1.75
C LYS A 174 -3.46 -17.20 -0.43
N PHE A 175 -4.77 -17.29 -0.53
CA PHE A 175 -5.60 -17.47 0.66
C PHE A 175 -5.55 -18.92 1.17
N SER A 176 -5.45 -19.06 2.47
CA SER A 176 -5.51 -20.32 3.20
C SER A 176 -6.33 -20.15 4.47
N GLY A 177 -6.92 -21.23 4.95
CA GLY A 177 -7.71 -21.26 6.17
C GLY A 177 -8.92 -22.17 6.08
N ASP A 178 -9.55 -22.40 7.21
CA ASP A 178 -10.66 -23.33 7.34
C ASP A 178 -11.96 -22.84 6.67
N GLY A 179 -12.03 -21.55 6.32
CA GLY A 179 -13.18 -20.97 5.63
C GLY A 179 -13.45 -21.55 4.22
N PHE A 180 -12.49 -22.28 3.66
CA PHE A 180 -12.68 -23.02 2.39
C PHE A 180 -13.12 -24.47 2.59
N SER A 181 -13.11 -24.97 3.83
CA SER A 181 -13.45 -26.37 4.12
C SER A 181 -14.95 -26.58 4.06
N PHE A 182 -15.38 -27.61 3.37
CA PHE A 182 -16.76 -28.06 3.38
C PHE A 182 -16.84 -29.58 3.57
N ARG A 183 -17.93 -30.02 4.18
CA ARG A 183 -18.23 -31.44 4.31
C ARG A 183 -19.00 -31.92 3.08
N GLY A 184 -18.59 -33.02 2.53
CA GLY A 184 -19.28 -33.68 1.41
C GLY A 184 -19.32 -35.17 1.62
N GLN A 185 -20.29 -35.82 0.95
CA GLN A 185 -20.42 -37.27 1.00
C GLN A 185 -19.17 -37.95 0.43
N ASN A 186 -18.79 -39.07 1.02
CA ASN A 186 -17.71 -39.89 0.52
C ASN A 186 -18.09 -40.47 -0.87
N PRO A 187 -17.35 -40.14 -1.96
CA PRO A 187 -17.65 -40.65 -3.29
C PRO A 187 -17.56 -42.18 -3.38
N ASP A 188 -16.84 -42.83 -2.48
CA ASP A 188 -16.69 -44.29 -2.42
C ASP A 188 -17.82 -45.00 -1.64
N GLY A 189 -18.90 -44.27 -1.26
CA GLY A 189 -20.09 -44.84 -0.59
C GLY A 189 -19.92 -45.18 0.88
N GLY A 190 -18.91 -44.63 1.54
CA GLY A 190 -18.75 -44.79 3.00
C GLY A 190 -19.82 -44.03 3.80
N GLU A 191 -20.20 -44.52 4.97
CA GLU A 191 -21.20 -43.92 5.87
C GLU A 191 -20.72 -42.60 6.55
N TYR A 192 -19.53 -42.12 6.26
CA TYR A 192 -18.95 -40.90 6.86
C TYR A 192 -18.68 -39.81 5.83
N ASP A 193 -18.93 -38.58 6.25
CA ASP A 193 -18.62 -37.39 5.46
C ASP A 193 -17.11 -37.11 5.45
N LEU A 194 -16.62 -36.73 4.29
CA LEU A 194 -15.24 -36.23 4.12
C LEU A 194 -15.21 -34.71 4.21
N THR A 195 -14.17 -34.20 4.87
CA THR A 195 -13.89 -32.77 4.84
C THR A 195 -12.99 -32.45 3.64
N TYR A 196 -13.53 -31.72 2.69
CA TYR A 196 -12.80 -31.24 1.54
C TYR A 196 -12.21 -29.86 1.84
N GLN A 197 -10.94 -29.67 1.56
CA GLN A 197 -10.26 -28.38 1.69
C GLN A 197 -9.72 -27.97 0.33
N PRO A 198 -10.51 -27.21 -0.48
CA PRO A 198 -10.07 -26.77 -1.78
C PRO A 198 -8.89 -25.81 -1.67
N THR A 199 -7.99 -25.93 -2.61
CA THR A 199 -6.83 -25.07 -2.73
C THR A 199 -7.18 -23.84 -3.58
N THR A 200 -7.00 -22.64 -3.05
CA THR A 200 -7.20 -21.41 -3.81
C THR A 200 -6.09 -21.21 -4.85
N LYS A 201 -6.42 -20.55 -5.95
CA LYS A 201 -5.41 -20.15 -6.93
C LYS A 201 -4.54 -19.00 -6.38
N ASN A 202 -3.29 -18.99 -6.77
CA ASN A 202 -2.41 -17.87 -6.49
C ASN A 202 -2.87 -16.63 -7.25
N PHE A 203 -2.78 -15.47 -6.60
CA PHE A 203 -3.02 -14.18 -7.24
C PHE A 203 -1.76 -13.31 -7.18
N GLN A 204 -1.55 -12.53 -8.22
CA GLN A 204 -0.39 -11.65 -8.31
C GLN A 204 -0.68 -10.29 -7.70
N LEU A 205 0.36 -9.65 -7.18
CA LEU A 205 0.30 -8.28 -6.70
C LEU A 205 0.19 -7.30 -7.87
N PRO A 206 -0.47 -6.14 -7.68
CA PRO A 206 -0.61 -5.12 -8.72
C PRO A 206 0.70 -4.34 -8.90
N ALA A 207 1.64 -4.91 -9.66
CA ALA A 207 2.92 -4.26 -9.96
C ALA A 207 2.72 -3.03 -10.85
N LEU A 208 3.40 -1.95 -10.53
CA LEU A 208 3.30 -0.66 -11.23
C LEU A 208 4.69 -0.12 -11.56
N LEU A 209 4.86 0.32 -12.81
CA LEU A 209 5.95 1.19 -13.23
C LEU A 209 5.40 2.59 -13.43
N THR A 210 5.98 3.57 -12.75
CA THR A 210 5.56 4.97 -12.86
C THR A 210 6.75 5.82 -13.29
N LEU A 211 6.54 6.62 -14.33
CA LEU A 211 7.48 7.62 -14.81
C LEU A 211 6.85 9.00 -14.62
N GLY A 212 7.60 9.95 -14.09
CA GLY A 212 7.10 11.29 -13.83
C GLY A 212 8.16 12.34 -14.17
N ALA A 213 7.68 13.49 -14.63
CA ALA A 213 8.47 14.69 -14.78
C ALA A 213 7.70 15.87 -14.16
N SER A 214 8.41 16.80 -13.58
CA SER A 214 7.82 17.99 -12.98
C SER A 214 8.71 19.20 -13.24
N TYR A 215 8.10 20.32 -13.56
CA TYR A 215 8.80 21.58 -13.82
C TYR A 215 8.19 22.70 -12.99
N ASP A 216 9.04 23.47 -12.32
CA ASP A 216 8.62 24.65 -11.56
C ASP A 216 8.75 25.91 -12.37
N PHE A 217 7.65 26.59 -12.60
CA PHE A 217 7.60 27.90 -13.22
C PHE A 217 7.76 29.00 -12.17
N TRP A 218 8.54 30.02 -12.49
CA TRP A 218 8.69 31.20 -11.65
C TRP A 218 7.89 32.37 -12.26
N LEU A 219 6.93 32.86 -11.49
CA LEU A 219 6.20 34.08 -11.82
C LEU A 219 6.89 35.26 -11.12
N GLY A 220 7.74 35.98 -11.86
CA GLY A 220 8.61 36.96 -11.27
C GLY A 220 9.73 36.35 -10.42
N ASN A 221 10.23 37.10 -9.44
CA ASN A 221 11.29 36.62 -8.56
C ASN A 221 10.80 35.94 -7.26
N GLU A 222 9.51 36.02 -6.96
CA GLU A 222 8.97 35.66 -5.64
C GLU A 222 8.03 34.45 -5.66
N TYR A 223 7.33 34.20 -6.76
CA TYR A 223 6.30 33.18 -6.81
C TYR A 223 6.76 31.94 -7.57
N ARG A 224 6.73 30.79 -6.93
CA ARG A 224 7.04 29.48 -7.53
C ARG A 224 5.74 28.70 -7.73
N CYS A 225 5.41 28.42 -8.98
CA CYS A 225 4.29 27.55 -9.36
C CYS A 225 4.81 26.19 -9.77
N ASN A 226 4.20 25.16 -9.23
CA ASN A 226 4.55 23.77 -9.48
C ASN A 226 3.65 23.22 -10.59
N GLY A 227 4.20 22.64 -11.64
CA GLY A 227 3.52 21.92 -12.70
C GLY A 227 3.88 20.43 -12.70
#